data_07d3d35c5b422617b62c8509be36e5c8
#
_entry.id   07d3d35c5b422617b62c8509be36e5c8
#
_cell.length_a   1.000
_cell.length_b   1.000
_cell.length_c   1.000
_cell.angle_alpha   90.00
_cell.angle_beta   90.00
_cell.angle_gamma   90.00
#
_symmetry.space_group_name_H-M   'P 1'
#
loop_
_entity.id
_entity.type
_entity.pdbx_description
1 polymer ?
#
loop_
_entity_poly.entity_id
_entity_poly.type
_entity_poly.pdbx_seq_one_letter_code
_entity_poly.pdbx_strand_id
1 'polypeptide(L)'
;MGFFKRLFSADYRAAVAAEASGDLELAAERYALAGHRESAVRVHLARADRAQSRADEITALRDALHWAPPDSEERRRVARALGSALLAKSRAEGIATERDRVRVREAAELLLEAGSHRAAGEAYELIGDDGAAVRAYRQGGLLDLMEQSLEREDERQSREREVRQSFADYELHLRGGARDAAIEALRRCVGAAETSAEYRRLLDELESRLVAGGRVALQLRRGERLTATSAPRISIGRDPLCDLVLRSAGVSRRHAEIEIAREAGLLRFALRDAGSRNGTLLGGLPIAGTMPLEGGGSFALSDDCAIEFQASEDLLTLRIERGLDRGQIAICAAEDMMVPLGVVGVAAALRFQRGRPILLHPDAELVLNGERLVTGDIQLLHGDQLLVGSCEIEVV
;
A
#
# COMPACT_ATOMS: atom_id res chain seq x y z
N MET A 1 -61.61 39.61 11.65
CA MET A 1 -61.03 40.97 11.73
C MET A 1 -59.53 41.06 11.54
N GLY A 2 -58.74 39.94 11.57
CA GLY A 2 -57.28 39.98 11.41
C GLY A 2 -56.75 40.10 9.98
N PHE A 3 -57.47 39.56 8.98
CA PHE A 3 -57.01 39.55 7.60
C PHE A 3 -57.00 40.93 6.93
N PHE A 4 -58.02 41.73 7.13
CA PHE A 4 -58.11 43.14 6.59
C PHE A 4 -57.06 44.05 7.20
N LYS A 5 -56.72 43.96 8.51
CA LYS A 5 -55.69 44.78 9.14
C LYS A 5 -54.28 44.50 8.58
N ARG A 6 -54.01 43.28 8.10
CA ARG A 6 -52.71 42.92 7.48
C ARG A 6 -52.54 43.47 6.07
N LEU A 7 -53.61 43.53 5.27
CA LEU A 7 -53.61 44.05 3.90
C LEU A 7 -53.38 45.60 3.86
N PHE A 8 -53.65 46.33 4.94
CA PHE A 8 -53.49 47.75 5.02
C PHE A 8 -52.32 48.20 5.89
N SER A 9 -51.42 47.28 6.27
CA SER A 9 -50.20 47.63 7.02
C SER A 9 -49.29 48.54 6.19
N ALA A 10 -48.53 49.42 6.87
CA ALA A 10 -47.54 50.29 6.20
C ALA A 10 -46.50 49.42 5.46
N ASP A 11 -46.09 48.29 6.07
CA ASP A 11 -45.13 47.37 5.47
C ASP A 11 -45.68 46.68 4.22
N TYR A 12 -46.98 46.30 4.19
CA TYR A 12 -47.57 45.73 2.97
C TYR A 12 -47.59 46.72 1.80
N ARG A 13 -47.90 47.98 2.06
CA ARG A 13 -47.88 49.01 1.01
C ARG A 13 -46.48 49.37 0.53
N ALA A 14 -45.53 49.35 1.44
CA ALA A 14 -44.11 49.47 1.12
C ALA A 14 -43.59 48.28 0.29
N ALA A 15 -44.03 47.06 0.61
CA ALA A 15 -43.70 45.86 -0.16
C ALA A 15 -44.21 45.93 -1.61
N VAL A 16 -45.49 46.35 -1.79
CA VAL A 16 -46.07 46.50 -3.14
C VAL A 16 -45.34 47.56 -3.96
N ALA A 17 -44.98 48.70 -3.32
CA ALA A 17 -44.24 49.76 -3.98
C ALA A 17 -42.82 49.32 -4.37
N ALA A 18 -42.11 48.59 -3.50
CA ALA A 18 -40.79 48.05 -3.77
C ALA A 18 -40.83 46.98 -4.90
N GLU A 19 -41.85 46.14 -4.89
CA GLU A 19 -42.06 45.16 -5.96
C GLU A 19 -42.29 45.81 -7.33
N ALA A 20 -43.12 46.86 -7.34
CA ALA A 20 -43.40 47.65 -8.54
C ALA A 20 -42.17 48.41 -9.08
N SER A 21 -41.26 48.83 -8.21
CA SER A 21 -39.99 49.46 -8.59
C SER A 21 -38.91 48.46 -8.98
N GLY A 22 -39.13 47.13 -8.81
CA GLY A 22 -38.19 46.07 -9.10
C GLY A 22 -37.19 45.79 -8.00
N ASP A 23 -37.30 46.43 -6.84
CA ASP A 23 -36.49 46.13 -5.65
C ASP A 23 -37.10 44.92 -4.92
N LEU A 24 -36.77 43.74 -5.45
CA LEU A 24 -37.34 42.48 -4.97
C LEU A 24 -36.81 42.08 -3.58
N GLU A 25 -35.63 42.55 -3.18
CA GLU A 25 -35.09 42.26 -1.85
C GLU A 25 -35.88 43.02 -0.76
N LEU A 26 -36.02 44.30 -0.94
CA LEU A 26 -36.84 45.13 -0.05
C LEU A 26 -38.31 44.68 -0.04
N ALA A 27 -38.87 44.34 -1.21
CA ALA A 27 -40.22 43.82 -1.32
C ALA A 27 -40.46 42.56 -0.47
N ALA A 28 -39.57 41.57 -0.56
CA ALA A 28 -39.64 40.33 0.20
C ALA A 28 -39.56 40.58 1.71
N GLU A 29 -38.60 41.41 2.16
CA GLU A 29 -38.45 41.81 3.56
C GLU A 29 -39.74 42.42 4.10
N ARG A 30 -40.30 43.38 3.37
CA ARG A 30 -41.51 44.08 3.77
C ARG A 30 -42.76 43.19 3.78
N TYR A 31 -42.91 42.26 2.82
CA TYR A 31 -43.95 41.25 2.87
C TYR A 31 -43.82 40.31 4.09
N ALA A 32 -42.62 39.95 4.44
CA ALA A 32 -42.34 39.12 5.61
C ALA A 32 -42.72 39.85 6.91
N LEU A 33 -42.31 41.10 7.06
CA LEU A 33 -42.69 41.97 8.21
C LEU A 33 -44.20 42.19 8.31
N ALA A 34 -44.88 42.31 7.17
CA ALA A 34 -46.35 42.39 7.13
C ALA A 34 -47.06 41.05 7.44
N GLY A 35 -46.30 39.94 7.60
CA GLY A 35 -46.82 38.61 7.86
C GLY A 35 -47.38 37.92 6.64
N HIS A 36 -47.09 38.41 5.43
CA HIS A 36 -47.49 37.83 4.14
C HIS A 36 -46.41 36.87 3.61
N ARG A 37 -46.25 35.72 4.26
CA ARG A 37 -45.20 34.73 3.95
C ARG A 37 -45.24 34.23 2.52
N GLU A 38 -46.42 33.92 1.98
CA GLU A 38 -46.59 33.47 0.59
C GLU A 38 -46.10 34.50 -0.42
N SER A 39 -46.40 35.81 -0.17
CA SER A 39 -45.90 36.89 -1.02
C SER A 39 -44.38 37.04 -0.94
N ALA A 40 -43.79 36.87 0.26
CA ALA A 40 -42.35 36.89 0.44
C ALA A 40 -41.68 35.73 -0.34
N VAL A 41 -42.22 34.51 -0.24
CA VAL A 41 -41.74 33.36 -1.02
C VAL A 41 -41.81 33.62 -2.52
N ARG A 42 -42.94 34.14 -3.01
CA ARG A 42 -43.14 34.46 -4.43
C ARG A 42 -42.11 35.48 -4.92
N VAL A 43 -41.82 36.50 -4.14
CA VAL A 43 -40.86 37.56 -4.50
C VAL A 43 -39.43 37.03 -4.47
N HIS A 44 -39.05 36.17 -3.50
CA HIS A 44 -37.76 35.54 -3.47
C HIS A 44 -37.58 34.57 -4.66
N LEU A 45 -38.60 33.85 -5.07
CA LEU A 45 -38.55 33.04 -6.31
C LEU A 45 -38.34 33.91 -7.55
N ALA A 46 -39.04 35.05 -7.66
CA ALA A 46 -38.83 36.01 -8.75
C ALA A 46 -37.43 36.63 -8.74
N ARG A 47 -36.81 36.79 -7.54
CA ARG A 47 -35.43 37.24 -7.39
C ARG A 47 -34.47 36.13 -7.85
N ALA A 48 -34.73 34.86 -7.54
CA ALA A 48 -33.96 33.76 -8.01
C ALA A 48 -33.99 33.62 -9.55
N ASP A 49 -35.16 33.78 -10.16
CA ASP A 49 -35.35 33.73 -11.62
C ASP A 49 -34.58 34.87 -12.35
N ARG A 50 -34.34 35.99 -11.69
CA ARG A 50 -33.59 37.15 -12.25
C ARG A 50 -32.13 37.18 -11.83
N ALA A 51 -31.65 36.19 -11.06
CA ALA A 51 -30.27 36.11 -10.57
C ALA A 51 -29.27 36.07 -11.72
N GLN A 52 -28.20 36.87 -11.65
CA GLN A 52 -27.14 36.92 -12.63
C GLN A 52 -26.06 35.86 -12.38
N SER A 53 -25.99 35.32 -11.17
CA SER A 53 -25.07 34.27 -10.79
C SER A 53 -25.79 33.12 -10.09
N ARG A 54 -25.21 31.94 -10.18
CA ARG A 54 -25.71 30.77 -9.45
C ARG A 54 -25.66 30.95 -7.92
N ALA A 55 -24.71 31.74 -7.44
CA ALA A 55 -24.62 32.07 -6.01
C ALA A 55 -25.80 32.93 -5.53
N ASP A 56 -26.18 33.95 -6.31
CA ASP A 56 -27.33 34.80 -6.02
C ASP A 56 -28.64 34.03 -6.10
N GLU A 57 -28.78 33.13 -7.11
CA GLU A 57 -29.92 32.23 -7.23
C GLU A 57 -30.08 31.36 -5.98
N ILE A 58 -29.01 30.70 -5.53
CA ILE A 58 -29.02 29.83 -4.33
C ILE A 58 -29.37 30.65 -3.08
N THR A 59 -28.85 31.87 -2.96
CA THR A 59 -29.16 32.75 -1.83
C THR A 59 -30.65 33.12 -1.81
N ALA A 60 -31.19 33.55 -2.94
CA ALA A 60 -32.60 33.89 -3.06
C ALA A 60 -33.51 32.68 -2.78
N LEU A 61 -33.13 31.47 -3.22
CA LEU A 61 -33.87 30.25 -2.95
C LEU A 61 -33.80 29.82 -1.49
N ARG A 62 -32.68 30.04 -0.79
CA ARG A 62 -32.57 29.81 0.66
C ARG A 62 -33.48 30.75 1.44
N ASP A 63 -33.52 32.03 1.05
CA ASP A 63 -34.41 33.00 1.64
C ASP A 63 -35.89 32.61 1.42
N ALA A 64 -36.23 32.16 0.20
CA ALA A 64 -37.57 31.65 -0.09
C ALA A 64 -37.94 30.41 0.76
N LEU A 65 -36.99 29.47 0.95
CA LEU A 65 -37.20 28.29 1.79
C LEU A 65 -37.45 28.64 3.26
N HIS A 66 -36.73 29.63 3.77
CA HIS A 66 -36.93 30.13 5.15
C HIS A 66 -38.36 30.61 5.42
N TRP A 67 -38.99 31.30 4.46
CA TRP A 67 -40.34 31.81 4.59
C TRP A 67 -41.45 30.83 4.20
N ALA A 68 -41.10 29.77 3.46
CA ALA A 68 -42.10 28.80 3.00
C ALA A 68 -42.66 28.01 4.18
N PRO A 69 -44.01 27.90 4.30
CA PRO A 69 -44.63 27.15 5.37
C PRO A 69 -44.22 25.67 5.33
N PRO A 70 -44.00 25.02 6.48
CA PRO A 70 -43.76 23.59 6.55
C PRO A 70 -44.86 22.81 5.82
N ASP A 71 -44.50 21.72 5.18
CA ASP A 71 -45.36 20.74 4.47
C ASP A 71 -46.23 21.36 3.35
N SER A 72 -45.97 22.63 2.96
CA SER A 72 -46.71 23.31 1.88
C SER A 72 -46.19 22.88 0.50
N GLU A 73 -47.02 23.08 -0.53
CA GLU A 73 -46.61 22.87 -1.91
C GLU A 73 -45.54 23.86 -2.36
N GLU A 74 -45.65 25.10 -1.88
CA GLU A 74 -44.66 26.16 -2.08
C GLU A 74 -43.29 25.72 -1.56
N ARG A 75 -43.23 25.13 -0.36
CA ARG A 75 -41.99 24.65 0.23
C ARG A 75 -41.37 23.55 -0.62
N ARG A 76 -42.16 22.59 -1.09
CA ARG A 76 -41.69 21.54 -2.00
C ARG A 76 -41.14 22.09 -3.31
N ARG A 77 -41.84 23.14 -3.85
CA ARG A 77 -41.38 23.81 -5.07
C ARG A 77 -40.03 24.49 -4.87
N VAL A 78 -39.88 25.24 -3.76
CA VAL A 78 -38.64 25.95 -3.41
C VAL A 78 -37.52 24.95 -3.12
N ALA A 79 -37.78 23.89 -2.36
CA ALA A 79 -36.81 22.83 -2.04
C ALA A 79 -36.30 22.14 -3.32
N ARG A 80 -37.21 21.87 -4.28
CA ARG A 80 -36.83 21.32 -5.59
C ARG A 80 -35.91 22.26 -6.35
N ALA A 81 -36.23 23.54 -6.41
CA ALA A 81 -35.42 24.53 -7.10
C ALA A 81 -34.04 24.69 -6.46
N LEU A 82 -34.00 24.82 -5.13
CA LEU A 82 -32.74 24.98 -4.39
C LEU A 82 -31.86 23.71 -4.51
N GLY A 83 -32.43 22.51 -4.33
CA GLY A 83 -31.71 21.28 -4.48
C GLY A 83 -31.13 21.13 -5.89
N SER A 84 -31.91 21.46 -6.93
CA SER A 84 -31.43 21.42 -8.32
C SER A 84 -30.31 22.46 -8.58
N ALA A 85 -30.43 23.69 -8.01
CA ALA A 85 -29.40 24.72 -8.16
C ALA A 85 -28.08 24.35 -7.46
N LEU A 86 -28.16 23.79 -6.25
CA LEU A 86 -26.99 23.27 -5.51
C LEU A 86 -26.30 22.14 -6.26
N LEU A 87 -27.08 21.21 -6.79
CA LEU A 87 -26.56 20.07 -7.56
C LEU A 87 -25.89 20.53 -8.86
N ALA A 88 -26.51 21.47 -9.59
CA ALA A 88 -25.95 22.06 -10.80
C ALA A 88 -24.63 22.80 -10.50
N LYS A 89 -24.57 23.54 -9.39
CA LYS A 89 -23.32 24.17 -8.92
C LYS A 89 -22.22 23.14 -8.65
N SER A 90 -22.55 22.08 -7.90
CA SER A 90 -21.58 21.03 -7.56
C SER A 90 -21.07 20.27 -8.80
N ARG A 91 -21.94 20.05 -9.79
CA ARG A 91 -21.52 19.44 -11.07
C ARG A 91 -20.59 20.36 -11.88
N ALA A 92 -20.82 21.67 -11.85
CA ALA A 92 -19.97 22.63 -12.57
C ALA A 92 -18.61 22.86 -11.90
N GLU A 93 -18.56 22.88 -10.57
CA GLU A 93 -17.33 23.10 -9.79
C GLU A 93 -16.52 21.82 -9.55
N GLY A 94 -17.13 20.65 -9.72
CA GLY A 94 -16.59 19.35 -9.33
C GLY A 94 -16.87 19.02 -7.87
N ILE A 95 -16.69 17.71 -7.53
CA ILE A 95 -16.91 17.17 -6.18
C ILE A 95 -15.58 16.57 -5.72
N ALA A 96 -14.68 17.43 -5.25
CA ALA A 96 -13.33 17.00 -4.86
C ALA A 96 -13.12 16.99 -3.34
N THR A 97 -13.87 17.80 -2.59
CA THR A 97 -13.68 17.98 -1.15
C THR A 97 -14.88 17.46 -0.35
N GLU A 98 -14.67 17.19 0.93
CA GLU A 98 -15.78 16.83 1.85
C GLU A 98 -16.85 17.91 1.90
N ARG A 99 -16.46 19.19 1.77
CA ARG A 99 -17.41 20.30 1.71
C ARG A 99 -18.33 20.23 0.48
N ASP A 100 -17.81 19.75 -0.64
CA ASP A 100 -18.61 19.54 -1.85
C ASP A 100 -19.59 18.39 -1.66
N ARG A 101 -19.15 17.30 -1.03
CA ARG A 101 -20.03 16.16 -0.68
C ARG A 101 -21.16 16.57 0.24
N VAL A 102 -20.89 17.39 1.26
CA VAL A 102 -21.92 17.95 2.17
C VAL A 102 -22.94 18.77 1.39
N ARG A 103 -22.50 19.61 0.43
CA ARG A 103 -23.40 20.40 -0.43
C ARG A 103 -24.29 19.52 -1.31
N VAL A 104 -23.75 18.45 -1.87
CA VAL A 104 -24.53 17.50 -2.68
C VAL A 104 -25.53 16.74 -1.79
N ARG A 105 -25.16 16.39 -0.57
CA ARG A 105 -26.07 15.76 0.41
C ARG A 105 -27.21 16.70 0.78
N GLU A 106 -26.93 17.99 1.05
CA GLU A 106 -27.96 19.03 1.26
C GLU A 106 -28.92 19.10 0.06
N ALA A 107 -28.37 19.06 -1.17
CA ALA A 107 -29.20 19.06 -2.37
C ALA A 107 -30.11 17.83 -2.47
N ALA A 108 -29.59 16.65 -2.16
CA ALA A 108 -30.33 15.41 -2.18
C ALA A 108 -31.47 15.41 -1.16
N GLU A 109 -31.25 15.88 0.06
CA GLU A 109 -32.24 16.00 1.13
C GLU A 109 -33.38 16.94 0.73
N LEU A 110 -33.06 18.09 0.13
CA LEU A 110 -34.05 19.05 -0.39
C LEU A 110 -34.88 18.43 -1.54
N LEU A 111 -34.24 17.65 -2.41
CA LEU A 111 -34.94 16.94 -3.49
C LEU A 111 -35.85 15.84 -2.96
N LEU A 112 -35.47 15.15 -1.87
CA LEU A 112 -36.36 14.20 -1.17
C LEU A 112 -37.57 14.90 -0.56
N GLU A 113 -37.36 16.03 0.14
CA GLU A 113 -38.45 16.86 0.70
C GLU A 113 -39.44 17.31 -0.39
N ALA A 114 -38.91 17.57 -1.59
CA ALA A 114 -39.69 17.92 -2.76
C ALA A 114 -40.38 16.75 -3.47
N GLY A 115 -40.20 15.52 -3.01
CA GLY A 115 -40.72 14.31 -3.68
C GLY A 115 -39.99 13.97 -5.01
N SER A 116 -38.81 14.56 -5.25
CA SER A 116 -38.03 14.34 -6.46
C SER A 116 -37.05 13.16 -6.27
N HIS A 117 -37.60 11.98 -5.98
CA HIS A 117 -36.87 10.80 -5.53
C HIS A 117 -35.77 10.33 -6.49
N ARG A 118 -36.00 10.40 -7.82
CA ARG A 118 -34.99 10.07 -8.83
C ARG A 118 -33.77 10.99 -8.71
N ALA A 119 -34.01 12.32 -8.72
CA ALA A 119 -32.93 13.28 -8.67
C ALA A 119 -32.17 13.26 -7.34
N ALA A 120 -32.87 12.94 -6.24
CA ALA A 120 -32.25 12.73 -4.94
C ALA A 120 -31.35 11.50 -4.93
N GLY A 121 -31.80 10.38 -5.49
CA GLY A 121 -30.99 9.17 -5.62
C GLY A 121 -29.75 9.40 -6.47
N GLU A 122 -29.88 10.03 -7.64
CA GLU A 122 -28.76 10.40 -8.50
C GLU A 122 -27.77 11.34 -7.79
N ALA A 123 -28.23 12.23 -6.92
CA ALA A 123 -27.37 13.09 -6.13
C ALA A 123 -26.57 12.32 -5.06
N TYR A 124 -27.17 11.35 -4.40
CA TYR A 124 -26.49 10.47 -3.45
C TYR A 124 -25.44 9.58 -4.16
N GLU A 125 -25.75 9.06 -5.36
CA GLU A 125 -24.78 8.31 -6.17
C GLU A 125 -23.54 9.13 -6.52
N LEU A 126 -23.68 10.41 -6.83
CA LEU A 126 -22.56 11.31 -7.12
C LEU A 126 -21.55 11.43 -5.99
N ILE A 127 -21.95 11.16 -4.75
CA ILE A 127 -21.07 11.20 -3.57
C ILE A 127 -20.74 9.80 -3.05
N GLY A 128 -21.16 8.74 -3.76
CA GLY A 128 -20.91 7.35 -3.37
C GLY A 128 -21.75 6.86 -2.18
N ASP A 129 -22.86 7.54 -1.87
CA ASP A 129 -23.81 7.12 -0.81
C ASP A 129 -24.93 6.24 -1.41
N ASP A 130 -24.54 5.04 -1.89
CA ASP A 130 -25.45 4.11 -2.55
C ASP A 130 -26.60 3.69 -1.62
N GLY A 131 -26.33 3.55 -0.32
CA GLY A 131 -27.37 3.23 0.67
C GLY A 131 -28.44 4.34 0.79
N ALA A 132 -28.06 5.62 0.69
CA ALA A 132 -29.05 6.72 0.65
C ALA A 132 -29.78 6.76 -0.70
N ALA A 133 -29.07 6.48 -1.80
CA ALA A 133 -29.69 6.37 -3.13
C ALA A 133 -30.77 5.28 -3.19
N VAL A 134 -30.47 4.09 -2.66
CA VAL A 134 -31.43 2.98 -2.52
C VAL A 134 -32.69 3.42 -1.75
N ARG A 135 -32.53 4.13 -0.64
CA ARG A 135 -33.66 4.63 0.14
C ARG A 135 -34.52 5.62 -0.66
N ALA A 136 -33.87 6.53 -1.39
CA ALA A 136 -34.53 7.52 -2.24
C ALA A 136 -35.32 6.86 -3.38
N TYR A 137 -34.70 5.93 -4.10
CA TYR A 137 -35.35 5.20 -5.18
C TYR A 137 -36.52 4.32 -4.69
N ARG A 138 -36.35 3.65 -3.54
CA ARG A 138 -37.43 2.89 -2.92
C ARG A 138 -38.63 3.74 -2.58
N GLN A 139 -38.43 4.95 -2.01
CA GLN A 139 -39.49 5.90 -1.72
C GLN A 139 -40.24 6.36 -2.98
N GLY A 140 -39.50 6.45 -4.08
CA GLY A 140 -40.04 6.84 -5.39
C GLY A 140 -40.65 5.70 -6.19
N GLY A 141 -40.58 4.43 -5.71
CA GLY A 141 -41.01 3.26 -6.47
C GLY A 141 -40.16 2.94 -7.69
N LEU A 142 -38.92 3.40 -7.73
CA LEU A 142 -37.99 3.27 -8.86
C LEU A 142 -37.17 1.98 -8.71
N LEU A 143 -37.80 0.83 -8.93
CA LEU A 143 -37.23 -0.49 -8.63
C LEU A 143 -35.93 -0.78 -9.38
N ASP A 144 -35.89 -0.50 -10.68
CA ASP A 144 -34.71 -0.77 -11.51
C ASP A 144 -33.45 0.01 -11.02
N LEU A 145 -33.64 1.28 -10.65
CA LEU A 145 -32.54 2.12 -10.11
C LEU A 145 -32.13 1.66 -8.70
N MET A 146 -33.11 1.24 -7.90
CA MET A 146 -32.87 0.68 -6.58
C MET A 146 -32.02 -0.60 -6.66
N GLU A 147 -32.34 -1.51 -7.57
CA GLU A 147 -31.58 -2.76 -7.78
C GLU A 147 -30.16 -2.47 -8.23
N GLN A 148 -29.95 -1.59 -9.20
CA GLN A 148 -28.61 -1.17 -9.65
C GLN A 148 -27.76 -0.55 -8.52
N SER A 149 -28.38 0.24 -7.66
CA SER A 149 -27.67 0.85 -6.52
C SER A 149 -27.36 -0.16 -5.43
N LEU A 150 -28.23 -1.17 -5.21
CA LEU A 150 -27.96 -2.29 -4.31
C LEU A 150 -26.81 -3.15 -4.80
N GLU A 151 -26.77 -3.49 -6.09
CA GLU A 151 -25.66 -4.23 -6.67
C GLU A 151 -24.32 -3.50 -6.49
N ARG A 152 -24.26 -2.19 -6.74
CA ARG A 152 -23.06 -1.37 -6.51
C ARG A 152 -22.65 -1.32 -5.05
N GLU A 153 -23.61 -1.16 -4.14
CA GLU A 153 -23.36 -1.19 -2.70
C GLU A 153 -22.77 -2.53 -2.26
N ASP A 154 -23.36 -3.65 -2.72
CA ASP A 154 -22.89 -5.00 -2.42
C ASP A 154 -21.48 -5.25 -2.97
N GLU A 155 -21.20 -4.82 -4.20
CA GLU A 155 -19.87 -4.92 -4.80
C GLU A 155 -18.82 -4.09 -4.02
N ARG A 156 -19.18 -2.88 -3.60
CA ARG A 156 -18.30 -2.03 -2.78
C ARG A 156 -18.00 -2.67 -1.44
N GLN A 157 -19.04 -3.13 -0.74
CA GLN A 157 -18.90 -3.81 0.55
C GLN A 157 -18.10 -5.11 0.43
N SER A 158 -18.24 -5.83 -0.69
CA SER A 158 -17.47 -7.03 -0.97
C SER A 158 -16.00 -6.70 -1.15
N ARG A 159 -15.66 -5.67 -1.95
CA ARG A 159 -14.28 -5.19 -2.13
C ARG A 159 -13.66 -4.70 -0.83
N GLU A 160 -14.39 -3.94 -0.01
CA GLU A 160 -13.91 -3.48 1.29
C GLU A 160 -13.63 -4.65 2.26
N ARG A 161 -14.46 -5.70 2.22
CA ARG A 161 -14.24 -6.93 3.00
C ARG A 161 -13.00 -7.67 2.52
N GLU A 162 -12.83 -7.80 1.21
CA GLU A 162 -11.65 -8.43 0.61
C GLU A 162 -10.37 -7.70 0.98
N VAL A 163 -10.35 -6.36 0.90
CA VAL A 163 -9.18 -5.55 1.31
C VAL A 163 -8.85 -5.78 2.78
N ARG A 164 -9.84 -5.72 3.67
CA ARG A 164 -9.61 -5.94 5.12
C ARG A 164 -9.07 -7.33 5.42
N GLN A 165 -9.65 -8.36 4.78
CA GLN A 165 -9.18 -9.73 4.97
C GLN A 165 -7.78 -9.91 4.42
N SER A 166 -7.50 -9.43 3.21
CA SER A 166 -6.19 -9.54 2.59
C SER A 166 -5.11 -8.77 3.37
N PHE A 167 -5.46 -7.63 3.97
CA PHE A 167 -4.52 -6.89 4.81
C PHE A 167 -4.22 -7.62 6.13
N ALA A 168 -5.22 -8.22 6.75
CA ALA A 168 -5.01 -9.07 7.93
C ALA A 168 -4.14 -10.31 7.61
N ASP A 169 -4.36 -10.93 6.45
CA ASP A 169 -3.51 -12.02 5.95
C ASP A 169 -2.07 -11.55 5.75
N TYR A 170 -1.87 -10.36 5.17
CA TYR A 170 -0.55 -9.75 5.02
C TYR A 170 0.17 -9.61 6.37
N GLU A 171 -0.47 -9.01 7.37
CA GLU A 171 0.13 -8.83 8.69
C GLU A 171 0.50 -10.18 9.33
N LEU A 172 -0.40 -11.16 9.25
CA LEU A 172 -0.18 -12.50 9.77
C LEU A 172 1.02 -13.18 9.10
N HIS A 173 1.06 -13.17 7.76
CA HIS A 173 2.13 -13.79 6.99
C HIS A 173 3.47 -13.07 7.17
N LEU A 174 3.44 -11.74 7.28
CA LEU A 174 4.64 -10.94 7.53
C LEU A 174 5.25 -11.30 8.89
N ARG A 175 4.48 -11.36 9.96
CA ARG A 175 4.91 -11.76 11.29
C ARG A 175 5.39 -13.21 11.33
N GLY A 176 4.69 -14.09 10.65
CA GLY A 176 5.05 -15.50 10.56
C GLY A 176 6.24 -15.82 9.65
N GLY A 177 6.87 -14.83 9.01
CA GLY A 177 8.01 -15.03 8.13
C GLY A 177 7.68 -15.56 6.72
N ALA A 178 6.41 -15.74 6.39
CA ALA A 178 5.94 -16.22 5.08
C ALA A 178 5.84 -15.07 4.06
N ARG A 179 7.00 -14.57 3.59
CA ARG A 179 7.08 -13.32 2.83
C ARG A 179 6.38 -13.36 1.47
N ASP A 180 6.45 -14.49 0.75
CA ASP A 180 5.73 -14.65 -0.51
C ASP A 180 4.21 -14.57 -0.33
N ALA A 181 3.69 -15.19 0.73
CA ALA A 181 2.27 -15.10 1.07
C ALA A 181 1.86 -13.68 1.47
N ALA A 182 2.74 -12.96 2.19
CA ALA A 182 2.51 -11.55 2.53
C ALA A 182 2.46 -10.66 1.27
N ILE A 183 3.37 -10.87 0.31
CA ILE A 183 3.37 -10.16 -0.99
C ILE A 183 2.06 -10.42 -1.75
N GLU A 184 1.64 -11.68 -1.86
CA GLU A 184 0.39 -12.03 -2.54
C GLU A 184 -0.84 -11.41 -1.86
N ALA A 185 -0.84 -11.34 -0.53
CA ALA A 185 -1.90 -10.65 0.22
C ALA A 185 -1.93 -9.14 -0.08
N LEU A 186 -0.77 -8.46 -0.10
CA LEU A 186 -0.70 -7.05 -0.50
C LEU A 186 -1.12 -6.81 -1.95
N ARG A 187 -0.77 -7.71 -2.88
CA ARG A 187 -1.22 -7.63 -4.27
C ARG A 187 -2.74 -7.71 -4.38
N ARG A 188 -3.40 -8.56 -3.58
CA ARG A 188 -4.86 -8.58 -3.50
C ARG A 188 -5.42 -7.25 -2.97
N CYS A 189 -4.80 -6.66 -1.93
CA CYS A 189 -5.20 -5.33 -1.45
C CYS A 189 -5.09 -4.26 -2.55
N VAL A 190 -3.98 -4.26 -3.31
CA VAL A 190 -3.79 -3.33 -4.44
C VAL A 190 -4.85 -3.50 -5.53
N GLY A 191 -5.26 -4.75 -5.80
CA GLY A 191 -6.28 -5.06 -6.80
C GLY A 191 -7.70 -4.69 -6.40
N ALA A 192 -8.05 -4.83 -5.11
CA ALA A 192 -9.41 -4.64 -4.61
C ALA A 192 -9.67 -3.21 -4.08
N ALA A 193 -8.64 -2.49 -3.61
CA ALA A 193 -8.81 -1.17 -3.01
C ALA A 193 -9.10 -0.07 -4.05
N GLU A 194 -10.08 0.79 -3.77
CA GLU A 194 -10.34 2.00 -4.58
C GLU A 194 -9.15 2.95 -4.57
N THR A 195 -8.50 3.09 -3.42
CA THR A 195 -7.27 3.88 -3.24
C THR A 195 -6.14 2.96 -2.83
N SER A 196 -5.27 2.60 -3.77
CA SER A 196 -4.25 1.57 -3.59
C SER A 196 -2.84 2.11 -3.28
N ALA A 197 -2.65 3.43 -3.16
CA ALA A 197 -1.32 4.05 -3.01
C ALA A 197 -0.54 3.56 -1.78
N GLU A 198 -1.22 3.40 -0.64
CA GLU A 198 -0.61 2.91 0.60
C GLU A 198 -0.17 1.45 0.47
N TYR A 199 -1.04 0.59 -0.06
CA TYR A 199 -0.73 -0.83 -0.26
C TYR A 199 0.39 -1.04 -1.29
N ARG A 200 0.45 -0.23 -2.36
CA ARG A 200 1.56 -0.25 -3.32
C ARG A 200 2.88 0.10 -2.65
N ARG A 201 2.89 1.15 -1.83
CA ARG A 201 4.10 1.54 -1.09
C ARG A 201 4.59 0.41 -0.18
N LEU A 202 3.70 -0.25 0.56
CA LEU A 202 4.05 -1.40 1.41
C LEU A 202 4.57 -2.58 0.58
N LEU A 203 3.95 -2.83 -0.59
CA LEU A 203 4.39 -3.87 -1.52
C LEU A 203 5.79 -3.58 -2.07
N ASP A 204 6.03 -2.37 -2.55
CA ASP A 204 7.34 -1.94 -3.09
C ASP A 204 8.43 -2.01 -2.00
N GLU A 205 8.12 -1.59 -0.77
CA GLU A 205 9.02 -1.68 0.37
C GLU A 205 9.38 -3.14 0.68
N LEU A 206 8.39 -4.02 0.74
CA LEU A 206 8.60 -5.45 1.01
C LEU A 206 9.40 -6.12 -0.13
N GLU A 207 9.04 -5.86 -1.39
CA GLU A 207 9.73 -6.40 -2.55
C GLU A 207 11.19 -5.90 -2.65
N SER A 208 11.46 -4.66 -2.28
CA SER A 208 12.83 -4.10 -2.27
C SER A 208 13.77 -4.77 -1.27
N ARG A 209 13.22 -5.37 -0.23
CA ARG A 209 13.96 -6.10 0.81
C ARG A 209 14.13 -7.58 0.51
N LEU A 210 13.57 -8.08 -0.58
CA LEU A 210 13.70 -9.49 -0.93
C LEU A 210 15.15 -9.87 -1.19
N VAL A 211 15.62 -10.88 -0.49
CA VAL A 211 16.89 -11.52 -0.78
C VAL A 211 16.69 -12.45 -1.96
N ALA A 212 17.40 -12.21 -3.05
CA ALA A 212 17.28 -12.96 -4.31
C ALA A 212 18.65 -13.37 -4.85
N GLY A 213 18.66 -14.14 -5.96
CA GLY A 213 19.89 -14.55 -6.62
C GLY A 213 20.64 -15.68 -5.93
N GLY A 214 19.97 -16.40 -5.03
CA GLY A 214 20.58 -17.58 -4.38
C GLY A 214 21.70 -17.24 -3.42
N ARG A 215 21.72 -16.04 -2.83
CA ARG A 215 22.77 -15.61 -1.89
C ARG A 215 22.16 -14.83 -0.73
N VAL A 216 22.72 -15.03 0.47
CA VAL A 216 22.41 -14.26 1.68
C VAL A 216 23.70 -14.01 2.48
N ALA A 217 23.83 -12.82 3.04
CA ALA A 217 24.87 -12.49 3.99
C ALA A 217 24.25 -12.29 5.37
N LEU A 218 24.84 -12.96 6.37
CA LEU A 218 24.44 -12.90 7.76
C LEU A 218 25.55 -12.25 8.58
N GLN A 219 25.24 -11.20 9.30
CA GLN A 219 26.13 -10.54 10.24
C GLN A 219 25.80 -10.98 11.64
N LEU A 220 26.72 -11.63 12.33
CA LEU A 220 26.55 -12.02 13.72
C LEU A 220 27.02 -10.89 14.65
N ARG A 221 26.39 -10.73 15.80
CA ARG A 221 26.71 -9.67 16.78
C ARG A 221 28.18 -9.70 17.22
N ARG A 222 28.84 -10.86 17.21
CA ARG A 222 30.26 -11.02 17.54
C ARG A 222 31.24 -10.49 16.46
N GLY A 223 30.71 -9.93 15.36
CA GLY A 223 31.49 -9.41 14.24
C GLY A 223 31.84 -10.43 13.16
N GLU A 224 31.45 -11.69 13.34
CA GLU A 224 31.57 -12.72 12.33
C GLU A 224 30.57 -12.50 11.19
N ARG A 225 30.98 -12.76 9.96
CA ARG A 225 30.12 -12.67 8.78
C ARG A 225 30.09 -14.03 8.09
N LEU A 226 28.89 -14.50 7.81
CA LEU A 226 28.62 -15.67 7.01
C LEU A 226 27.94 -15.28 5.71
N THR A 227 28.47 -15.75 4.57
CA THR A 227 27.78 -15.68 3.29
C THR A 227 27.35 -17.09 2.90
N ALA A 228 26.07 -17.33 2.70
CA ALA A 228 25.57 -18.59 2.14
C ALA A 228 25.08 -18.36 0.71
N THR A 229 25.34 -19.32 -0.18
CA THR A 229 24.93 -19.23 -1.58
C THR A 229 24.59 -20.58 -2.19
N SER A 230 23.58 -20.56 -3.08
CA SER A 230 23.24 -21.67 -3.98
C SER A 230 23.51 -21.34 -5.46
N ALA A 231 24.19 -20.21 -5.72
CA ALA A 231 24.53 -19.83 -7.07
C ALA A 231 25.50 -20.86 -7.71
N PRO A 232 25.37 -21.17 -9.02
CA PRO A 232 26.21 -22.14 -9.70
C PRO A 232 27.66 -21.65 -9.88
N ARG A 233 27.91 -20.39 -9.60
CA ARG A 233 29.24 -19.76 -9.69
C ARG A 233 29.39 -18.72 -8.59
N ILE A 234 30.55 -18.67 -7.98
CA ILE A 234 30.90 -17.71 -6.94
C ILE A 234 32.13 -16.92 -7.40
N SER A 235 32.00 -15.64 -7.45
CA SER A 235 33.07 -14.71 -7.72
C SER A 235 33.74 -14.27 -6.42
N ILE A 236 35.08 -14.27 -6.42
CA ILE A 236 35.91 -13.87 -5.28
C ILE A 236 36.80 -12.70 -5.72
N GLY A 237 36.77 -11.60 -4.95
CA GLY A 237 37.57 -10.45 -5.31
C GLY A 237 37.32 -9.23 -4.44
N ARG A 238 37.96 -8.13 -4.80
CA ARG A 238 37.86 -6.85 -4.08
C ARG A 238 36.65 -5.98 -4.54
N ASP A 239 36.08 -6.31 -5.68
CA ASP A 239 34.90 -5.61 -6.19
C ASP A 239 33.69 -5.84 -5.28
N PRO A 240 32.96 -4.81 -4.86
CA PRO A 240 31.74 -4.97 -4.07
C PRO A 240 30.68 -5.86 -4.74
N LEU A 241 30.75 -6.06 -6.06
CA LEU A 241 29.85 -6.92 -6.83
C LEU A 241 30.27 -8.41 -6.78
N CYS A 242 31.41 -8.75 -6.19
CA CYS A 242 31.78 -10.15 -5.97
C CYS A 242 30.90 -10.80 -4.91
N ASP A 243 30.72 -12.11 -5.04
CA ASP A 243 29.97 -12.91 -4.05
C ASP A 243 30.71 -12.99 -2.72
N LEU A 244 32.02 -13.15 -2.76
CA LEU A 244 32.90 -13.07 -1.62
C LEU A 244 33.83 -11.84 -1.79
N VAL A 245 33.50 -10.76 -1.08
CA VAL A 245 34.24 -9.50 -1.14
C VAL A 245 35.37 -9.54 -0.14
N LEU A 246 36.61 -9.30 -0.62
CA LEU A 246 37.86 -9.32 0.17
C LEU A 246 38.52 -7.96 0.13
N ARG A 247 38.79 -7.36 1.29
CA ARG A 247 39.36 -6.00 1.43
C ARG A 247 40.90 -5.96 1.38
N SER A 248 41.55 -6.98 0.80
CA SER A 248 43.00 -7.00 0.65
C SER A 248 43.46 -6.27 -0.61
N ALA A 249 44.51 -5.46 -0.49
CA ALA A 249 45.09 -4.73 -1.63
C ALA A 249 45.78 -5.65 -2.65
N GLY A 250 46.23 -6.82 -2.21
CA GLY A 250 46.83 -7.86 -3.06
C GLY A 250 45.78 -8.64 -3.88
N VAL A 251 44.51 -8.51 -3.56
CA VAL A 251 43.42 -9.22 -4.28
C VAL A 251 42.90 -8.34 -5.43
N SER A 252 42.79 -8.90 -6.64
CA SER A 252 42.24 -8.22 -7.81
C SER A 252 40.75 -7.94 -7.64
N ARG A 253 40.19 -6.99 -8.41
CA ARG A 253 38.73 -6.69 -8.38
C ARG A 253 37.89 -7.95 -8.56
N ARG A 254 38.13 -8.72 -9.62
CA ARG A 254 37.69 -10.10 -9.79
C ARG A 254 38.94 -10.95 -9.82
N HIS A 255 39.15 -11.78 -8.81
CA HIS A 255 40.41 -12.50 -8.65
C HIS A 255 40.29 -13.98 -9.01
N ALA A 256 39.32 -14.63 -8.43
CA ALA A 256 39.05 -16.05 -8.65
C ALA A 256 37.55 -16.33 -8.76
N GLU A 257 37.23 -17.45 -9.33
CA GLU A 257 35.84 -17.96 -9.42
C GLU A 257 35.83 -19.42 -8.98
N ILE A 258 34.77 -19.80 -8.28
CA ILE A 258 34.49 -21.20 -7.99
C ILE A 258 33.23 -21.56 -8.76
N GLU A 259 33.35 -22.59 -9.59
CA GLU A 259 32.22 -23.20 -10.32
C GLU A 259 31.66 -24.36 -9.50
N ILE A 260 30.34 -24.44 -9.44
CA ILE A 260 29.61 -25.50 -8.73
C ILE A 260 28.78 -26.24 -9.77
N ALA A 261 29.11 -27.50 -9.97
CA ALA A 261 28.39 -28.38 -10.87
C ALA A 261 27.78 -29.55 -10.10
N ARG A 262 26.69 -30.10 -10.61
CA ARG A 262 26.10 -31.34 -10.08
C ARG A 262 26.35 -32.46 -11.05
N GLU A 263 27.14 -33.44 -10.64
CA GLU A 263 27.49 -34.62 -11.42
C GLU A 263 27.11 -35.90 -10.66
N ALA A 264 26.31 -36.73 -11.28
CA ALA A 264 25.81 -37.97 -10.67
C ALA A 264 25.14 -37.79 -9.30
N GLY A 265 24.52 -36.65 -9.08
CA GLY A 265 23.84 -36.32 -7.82
C GLY A 265 24.71 -35.63 -6.76
N LEU A 266 26.03 -35.62 -6.94
CA LEU A 266 27.01 -35.04 -6.02
C LEU A 266 27.43 -33.65 -6.50
N LEU A 267 27.80 -32.77 -5.57
CA LEU A 267 28.35 -31.45 -5.92
C LEU A 267 29.85 -31.60 -6.24
N ARG A 268 30.26 -30.89 -7.29
CA ARG A 268 31.65 -30.73 -7.68
C ARG A 268 32.00 -29.25 -7.65
N PHE A 269 33.14 -28.96 -7.05
CA PHE A 269 33.63 -27.60 -6.91
C PHE A 269 34.94 -27.47 -7.65
N ALA A 270 35.06 -26.38 -8.43
CA ALA A 270 36.27 -26.16 -9.21
C ALA A 270 36.69 -24.68 -9.14
N LEU A 271 37.95 -24.46 -8.75
CA LEU A 271 38.56 -23.14 -8.62
C LEU A 271 39.23 -22.72 -9.91
N ARG A 272 39.00 -21.49 -10.33
CA ARG A 272 39.65 -20.89 -11.50
C ARG A 272 40.17 -19.50 -11.16
N ASP A 273 41.36 -19.15 -11.64
CA ASP A 273 41.83 -17.77 -11.65
C ASP A 273 41.06 -16.97 -12.70
N ALA A 274 40.57 -15.77 -12.33
CA ALA A 274 39.76 -14.90 -13.21
C ALA A 274 40.63 -13.88 -14.00
N GLY A 275 41.88 -14.16 -14.22
CA GLY A 275 42.86 -13.24 -14.82
C GLY A 275 43.39 -12.26 -13.79
N SER A 276 43.68 -12.72 -12.61
CA SER A 276 44.16 -11.87 -11.51
C SER A 276 45.56 -11.37 -11.76
N ARG A 277 45.94 -10.31 -11.05
CA ARG A 277 47.29 -9.72 -11.16
C ARG A 277 48.38 -10.60 -10.53
N ASN A 278 48.08 -11.19 -9.40
CA ASN A 278 49.06 -11.93 -8.60
C ASN A 278 48.94 -13.46 -8.80
N GLY A 279 47.95 -13.93 -9.55
CA GLY A 279 47.63 -15.35 -9.70
C GLY A 279 46.97 -15.92 -8.45
N THR A 280 46.41 -17.09 -8.62
CA THR A 280 45.80 -17.90 -7.55
C THR A 280 46.70 -19.12 -7.29
N LEU A 281 47.06 -19.38 -6.03
CA LEU A 281 47.88 -20.51 -5.62
C LEU A 281 47.02 -21.56 -4.91
N LEU A 282 47.02 -22.79 -5.35
CA LEU A 282 46.38 -23.93 -4.66
C LEU A 282 47.48 -24.83 -4.08
N GLY A 283 47.45 -25.06 -2.76
CA GLY A 283 48.51 -25.81 -2.09
C GLY A 283 49.92 -25.20 -2.29
N GLY A 284 50.03 -23.89 -2.52
CA GLY A 284 51.30 -23.20 -2.76
C GLY A 284 51.78 -23.20 -4.23
N LEU A 285 51.05 -23.84 -5.13
CA LEU A 285 51.38 -23.90 -6.56
C LEU A 285 50.42 -23.05 -7.39
N PRO A 286 50.90 -22.27 -8.39
CA PRO A 286 50.04 -21.50 -9.28
C PRO A 286 49.07 -22.42 -10.04
N ILE A 287 47.79 -22.05 -10.08
CA ILE A 287 46.83 -22.82 -10.87
C ILE A 287 46.89 -22.43 -12.35
N ALA A 288 46.83 -23.42 -13.22
CA ALA A 288 46.70 -23.24 -14.66
C ALA A 288 45.34 -23.80 -15.11
N GLY A 289 44.40 -22.91 -15.37
CA GLY A 289 43.03 -23.31 -15.73
C GLY A 289 42.14 -23.57 -14.53
N THR A 290 41.24 -24.55 -14.67
CA THR A 290 40.25 -24.89 -13.64
C THR A 290 40.75 -26.09 -12.84
N MET A 291 40.80 -25.99 -11.51
CA MET A 291 41.30 -27.02 -10.60
C MET A 291 40.21 -27.51 -9.66
N PRO A 292 39.99 -28.81 -9.50
CA PRO A 292 38.98 -29.31 -8.58
C PRO A 292 39.34 -28.99 -7.12
N LEU A 293 38.33 -28.68 -6.32
CA LEU A 293 38.43 -28.56 -4.87
C LEU A 293 37.81 -29.83 -4.24
N GLU A 294 38.64 -30.70 -3.71
CA GLU A 294 38.21 -31.97 -3.10
C GLU A 294 38.77 -32.07 -1.68
N GLY A 295 37.97 -32.58 -0.74
CA GLY A 295 38.42 -32.74 0.64
C GLY A 295 38.70 -31.38 1.30
N GLY A 296 39.82 -31.30 2.01
CA GLY A 296 40.26 -30.08 2.70
C GLY A 296 41.59 -29.55 2.14
N GLY A 297 41.74 -28.24 2.16
CA GLY A 297 42.96 -27.60 1.70
C GLY A 297 42.91 -26.07 1.82
N SER A 298 43.89 -25.40 1.21
CA SER A 298 43.88 -23.92 1.18
C SER A 298 44.38 -23.41 -0.18
N PHE A 299 43.85 -22.23 -0.55
CA PHE A 299 44.34 -21.48 -1.69
C PHE A 299 44.63 -20.03 -1.29
N ALA A 300 45.62 -19.45 -1.92
CA ALA A 300 46.01 -18.07 -1.68
C ALA A 300 45.75 -17.20 -2.91
N LEU A 301 45.26 -15.99 -2.68
CA LEU A 301 44.99 -14.97 -3.70
C LEU A 301 46.09 -13.90 -3.72
N SER A 302 46.87 -13.85 -2.66
CA SER A 302 48.04 -12.98 -2.48
C SER A 302 48.81 -13.41 -1.24
N ASP A 303 50.00 -12.81 -1.01
CA ASP A 303 50.81 -13.11 0.17
C ASP A 303 50.08 -12.82 1.49
N ASP A 304 49.15 -11.84 1.47
CA ASP A 304 48.40 -11.40 2.62
C ASP A 304 46.94 -11.95 2.66
N CYS A 305 46.53 -12.78 1.71
CA CYS A 305 45.16 -13.33 1.66
C CYS A 305 45.18 -14.81 1.30
N ALA A 306 44.70 -15.61 2.25
CA ALA A 306 44.55 -17.05 2.08
C ALA A 306 43.17 -17.50 2.59
N ILE A 307 42.63 -18.53 1.90
CA ILE A 307 41.31 -19.10 2.16
C ILE A 307 41.50 -20.61 2.35
N GLU A 308 41.07 -21.09 3.52
CA GLU A 308 40.89 -22.51 3.78
C GLU A 308 39.59 -22.99 3.17
N PHE A 309 39.55 -24.15 2.59
CA PHE A 309 38.34 -24.76 2.09
C PHE A 309 38.16 -26.19 2.61
N GLN A 310 36.90 -26.57 2.78
CA GLN A 310 36.46 -27.93 3.06
C GLN A 310 35.32 -28.27 2.10
N ALA A 311 35.58 -29.18 1.18
CA ALA A 311 34.61 -29.68 0.23
C ALA A 311 34.05 -31.02 0.69
N SER A 312 32.74 -31.19 0.61
CA SER A 312 32.00 -32.44 0.80
C SER A 312 31.11 -32.71 -0.41
N GLU A 313 30.36 -33.80 -0.39
CA GLU A 313 29.44 -34.17 -1.46
C GLU A 313 28.26 -33.18 -1.60
N ASP A 314 27.94 -32.43 -0.54
CA ASP A 314 26.76 -31.60 -0.43
C ASP A 314 27.07 -30.11 -0.34
N LEU A 315 28.26 -29.72 0.12
CA LEU A 315 28.61 -28.33 0.34
C LEU A 315 30.12 -28.06 0.33
N LEU A 316 30.46 -26.80 0.04
CA LEU A 316 31.81 -26.29 0.16
C LEU A 316 31.81 -25.16 1.23
N THR A 317 32.63 -25.30 2.24
CA THR A 317 32.87 -24.25 3.21
C THR A 317 34.21 -23.56 2.89
N LEU A 318 34.20 -22.25 2.85
CA LEU A 318 35.36 -21.38 2.69
C LEU A 318 35.55 -20.58 3.97
N ARG A 319 36.72 -20.55 4.54
CA ARG A 319 37.07 -19.71 5.69
C ARG A 319 38.25 -18.82 5.35
N ILE A 320 38.14 -17.55 5.55
CA ILE A 320 39.24 -16.61 5.35
C ILE A 320 40.21 -16.79 6.51
N GLU A 321 41.37 -17.36 6.24
CA GLU A 321 42.39 -17.72 7.25
C GLU A 321 43.31 -16.52 7.51
N ARG A 322 43.67 -15.80 6.43
CA ARG A 322 44.57 -14.66 6.49
C ARG A 322 44.07 -13.48 5.69
N GLY A 323 44.24 -12.26 6.22
CA GLY A 323 43.79 -11.02 5.61
C GLY A 323 42.93 -10.17 6.53
N LEU A 324 42.49 -9.02 6.01
CA LEU A 324 41.64 -8.09 6.75
C LEU A 324 40.24 -8.67 7.06
N ASP A 325 39.83 -9.66 6.30
CA ASP A 325 38.52 -10.32 6.42
C ASP A 325 38.63 -11.70 7.12
N ARG A 326 39.71 -11.91 7.89
CA ARG A 326 39.95 -13.15 8.63
C ARG A 326 38.76 -13.52 9.50
N GLY A 327 38.37 -14.78 9.45
CA GLY A 327 37.23 -15.33 10.20
C GLY A 327 35.90 -15.25 9.47
N GLN A 328 35.81 -14.55 8.36
CA GLN A 328 34.61 -14.64 7.52
C GLN A 328 34.50 -16.02 6.89
N ILE A 329 33.26 -16.47 6.76
CA ILE A 329 32.93 -17.81 6.23
C ILE A 329 31.99 -17.64 5.04
N ALA A 330 32.22 -18.42 3.99
CA ALA A 330 31.24 -18.62 2.93
C ALA A 330 30.88 -20.10 2.83
N ILE A 331 29.60 -20.40 2.65
CA ILE A 331 29.08 -21.75 2.45
C ILE A 331 28.37 -21.81 1.10
N CYS A 332 28.77 -22.75 0.29
CA CYS A 332 28.24 -22.96 -1.03
C CYS A 332 27.53 -24.32 -1.04
N ALA A 333 26.25 -24.32 -1.39
CA ALA A 333 25.41 -25.51 -1.45
C ALA A 333 24.60 -25.52 -2.75
N ALA A 334 23.98 -26.62 -3.11
CA ALA A 334 22.99 -26.61 -4.17
C ALA A 334 21.65 -26.08 -3.65
N GLU A 335 20.80 -25.69 -4.57
CA GLU A 335 19.40 -25.34 -4.25
C GLU A 335 18.71 -26.54 -3.59
N ASP A 336 17.82 -26.26 -2.64
CA ASP A 336 17.13 -27.23 -1.78
C ASP A 336 18.01 -28.05 -0.80
N MET A 337 19.32 -27.82 -0.82
CA MET A 337 20.23 -28.44 0.17
C MET A 337 20.24 -27.65 1.48
N MET A 338 20.47 -28.35 2.58
CA MET A 338 20.55 -27.78 3.91
C MET A 338 21.94 -27.19 4.16
N VAL A 339 21.99 -25.88 4.49
CA VAL A 339 23.23 -25.17 4.84
C VAL A 339 23.27 -25.02 6.36
N PRO A 340 24.08 -25.81 7.09
CA PRO A 340 24.15 -25.74 8.55
C PRO A 340 24.85 -24.44 9.01
N LEU A 341 24.25 -23.72 9.94
CA LEU A 341 24.82 -22.52 10.56
C LEU A 341 25.69 -22.85 11.79
N GLY A 342 25.80 -24.12 12.16
CA GLY A 342 26.64 -24.59 13.27
C GLY A 342 28.12 -24.19 13.16
N VAL A 343 28.62 -23.99 11.94
CA VAL A 343 29.99 -23.50 11.65
C VAL A 343 30.27 -22.13 12.25
N VAL A 344 29.25 -21.32 12.49
CA VAL A 344 29.33 -20.01 13.17
C VAL A 344 28.66 -20.05 14.54
N GLY A 345 28.41 -21.24 15.09
CA GLY A 345 27.83 -21.41 16.43
C GLY A 345 26.33 -21.14 16.53
N VAL A 346 25.61 -21.09 15.42
CA VAL A 346 24.15 -20.91 15.37
C VAL A 346 23.48 -22.27 15.21
N ALA A 347 22.62 -22.65 16.14
CA ALA A 347 21.87 -23.92 16.10
C ALA A 347 20.67 -23.82 15.13
N ALA A 348 20.93 -23.56 13.87
CA ALA A 348 19.93 -23.46 12.80
C ALA A 348 20.52 -23.87 11.46
N ALA A 349 19.68 -23.98 10.44
CA ALA A 349 20.09 -24.21 9.07
C ALA A 349 19.31 -23.31 8.10
N LEU A 350 19.93 -23.03 6.96
CA LEU A 350 19.30 -22.38 5.82
C LEU A 350 19.02 -23.39 4.71
N ARG A 351 18.09 -23.07 3.86
CA ARG A 351 17.84 -23.72 2.58
C ARG A 351 17.55 -22.66 1.53
N PHE A 352 18.00 -22.83 0.32
CA PHE A 352 17.60 -21.99 -0.79
C PHE A 352 16.46 -22.66 -1.55
N GLN A 353 15.42 -21.89 -1.83
CA GLN A 353 14.31 -22.34 -2.64
C GLN A 353 13.96 -21.26 -3.67
N ARG A 354 14.07 -21.58 -4.95
CA ARG A 354 13.92 -20.62 -6.05
C ARG A 354 14.81 -19.37 -5.89
N GLY A 355 16.06 -19.60 -5.45
CA GLY A 355 17.04 -18.56 -5.21
C GLY A 355 16.78 -17.68 -3.98
N ARG A 356 15.82 -18.02 -3.12
CA ARG A 356 15.52 -17.31 -1.87
C ARG A 356 15.99 -18.08 -0.65
N PRO A 357 16.67 -17.43 0.29
CA PRO A 357 17.11 -18.08 1.53
C PRO A 357 15.94 -18.23 2.49
N ILE A 358 15.80 -19.44 3.00
CA ILE A 358 14.81 -19.81 4.00
C ILE A 358 15.55 -20.30 5.24
N LEU A 359 15.36 -19.64 6.37
CA LEU A 359 15.82 -20.17 7.66
C LEU A 359 14.82 -21.24 8.10
N LEU A 360 15.31 -22.46 8.25
CA LEU A 360 14.52 -23.57 8.78
C LEU A 360 14.28 -23.33 10.27
N HIS A 361 13.08 -23.63 10.74
CA HIS A 361 12.74 -23.42 12.16
C HIS A 361 13.69 -24.24 13.05
N PRO A 362 14.47 -23.61 13.93
CA PRO A 362 15.40 -24.31 14.81
C PRO A 362 14.66 -24.95 16.00
N ASP A 363 15.30 -25.94 16.63
CA ASP A 363 14.82 -26.47 17.92
C ASP A 363 14.97 -25.47 19.08
N ALA A 364 15.76 -24.39 18.85
CA ALA A 364 15.99 -23.32 19.81
C ALA A 364 14.91 -22.24 19.69
N GLU A 365 14.80 -21.37 20.70
CA GLU A 365 13.93 -20.21 20.64
C GLU A 365 14.30 -19.31 19.46
N LEU A 366 13.29 -18.92 18.70
CA LEU A 366 13.43 -18.07 17.52
C LEU A 366 12.61 -16.79 17.67
N VAL A 367 13.28 -15.64 17.56
CA VAL A 367 12.64 -14.32 17.52
C VAL A 367 12.99 -13.65 16.19
N LEU A 368 11.99 -13.15 15.49
CA LEU A 368 12.14 -12.42 14.23
C LEU A 368 11.65 -10.97 14.43
N ASN A 369 12.52 -10.00 14.24
CA ASN A 369 12.20 -8.57 14.36
C ASN A 369 11.49 -8.21 15.69
N GLY A 370 11.85 -8.89 16.78
CA GLY A 370 11.28 -8.70 18.12
C GLY A 370 10.05 -9.57 18.41
N GLU A 371 9.51 -10.32 17.47
CA GLU A 371 8.38 -11.23 17.65
C GLU A 371 8.85 -12.69 17.78
N ARG A 372 8.40 -13.38 18.81
CA ARG A 372 8.71 -14.80 19.03
C ARG A 372 7.91 -15.66 18.07
N LEU A 373 8.59 -16.52 17.35
CA LEU A 373 7.99 -17.52 16.46
C LEU A 373 7.98 -18.89 17.14
N VAL A 374 6.86 -19.58 17.04
CA VAL A 374 6.66 -20.91 17.65
C VAL A 374 6.85 -22.02 16.60
N THR A 375 6.51 -21.73 15.34
CA THR A 375 6.57 -22.70 14.23
C THR A 375 6.76 -21.97 12.91
N GLY A 376 7.24 -22.69 11.91
CA GLY A 376 7.33 -22.22 10.54
C GLY A 376 8.74 -21.77 10.13
N ASP A 377 9.08 -22.05 8.88
CA ASP A 377 10.32 -21.61 8.26
C ASP A 377 10.19 -20.12 7.87
N ILE A 378 11.30 -19.37 7.93
CA ILE A 378 11.33 -17.93 7.64
C ILE A 378 11.98 -17.68 6.28
N GLN A 379 11.27 -17.06 5.37
CA GLN A 379 11.86 -16.43 4.19
C GLN A 379 12.56 -15.13 4.60
N LEU A 380 13.89 -15.08 4.46
CA LEU A 380 14.69 -13.97 4.93
C LEU A 380 14.57 -12.74 4.03
N LEU A 381 14.53 -11.57 4.65
CA LEU A 381 14.59 -10.25 4.00
C LEU A 381 15.86 -9.50 4.43
N HIS A 382 16.37 -8.62 3.56
CA HIS A 382 17.39 -7.65 3.98
C HIS A 382 16.89 -6.81 5.16
N GLY A 383 17.73 -6.67 6.18
CA GLY A 383 17.43 -5.97 7.41
C GLY A 383 16.62 -6.78 8.43
N ASP A 384 16.33 -8.07 8.19
CA ASP A 384 15.74 -8.91 9.23
C ASP A 384 16.72 -9.11 10.38
N GLN A 385 16.21 -8.95 11.61
CA GLN A 385 16.92 -9.22 12.85
C GLN A 385 16.38 -10.51 13.48
N LEU A 386 17.28 -11.45 13.67
CA LEU A 386 16.96 -12.79 14.20
C LEU A 386 17.69 -13.00 15.51
N LEU A 387 16.99 -13.58 16.49
CA LEU A 387 17.60 -14.17 17.68
C LEU A 387 17.30 -15.67 17.66
N VAL A 388 18.35 -16.46 17.51
CA VAL A 388 18.29 -17.95 17.54
C VAL A 388 18.98 -18.43 18.81
N GLY A 389 18.20 -18.85 19.82
CA GLY A 389 18.72 -19.10 21.15
C GLY A 389 19.38 -17.85 21.75
N SER A 390 20.70 -17.83 21.87
CA SER A 390 21.48 -16.66 22.34
C SER A 390 22.22 -15.91 21.23
N CYS A 391 22.05 -16.31 19.97
CA CYS A 391 22.78 -15.75 18.82
C CYS A 391 21.92 -14.70 18.12
N GLU A 392 22.39 -13.45 18.11
CA GLU A 392 21.79 -12.37 17.34
C GLU A 392 22.41 -12.32 15.94
N ILE A 393 21.55 -12.25 14.92
CA ILE A 393 21.90 -12.29 13.51
C ILE A 393 21.13 -11.18 12.79
N GLU A 394 21.83 -10.45 11.92
CA GLU A 394 21.23 -9.50 11.00
C GLU A 394 21.42 -10.00 9.55
N VAL A 395 20.37 -9.91 8.75
CA VAL A 395 20.42 -10.20 7.32
C VAL A 395 20.85 -8.93 6.58
N VAL A 396 22.02 -8.93 5.95
CA VAL A 396 22.66 -7.74 5.34
C VAL A 396 22.59 -7.78 3.82
#